data_d004a8d89b7c4ff7eac33a90998f1c0e
#
_entry.id   d004a8d89b7c4ff7eac33a90998f1c0e
#
_cell.length_a   1.000
_cell.length_b   1.000
_cell.length_c   1.000
_cell.angle_alpha   90.00
_cell.angle_beta   90.00
_cell.angle_gamma   90.00
#
_symmetry.space_group_name_H-M   'P 1'
#
loop_
_entity.id
_entity.type
_entity.pdbx_description
1 polymer ?
#
loop_
_entity_poly.entity_id
_entity_poly.type
_entity_poly.pdbx_seq_one_letter_code
_entity_poly.pdbx_strand_id
1 'polypeptide(L)'
;NKSAKTIKEELSYINEQALFADGFDEALVGIDQSDYVAVYDTDKCIDILMQKIGMNQEDATEYFDFNILGSYMGEYTPRFIKIYE
;
A
#
# COMPACT_ATOMS: atom_id res chain seq x y z
N ASN A 1 -4.60 -0.14 -16.53
CA ASN A 1 -3.89 -0.02 -15.24
C ASN A 1 -2.50 -0.62 -15.34
N LYS A 2 -1.55 0.06 -14.73
CA LYS A 2 -0.18 -0.44 -14.72
C LYS A 2 -0.02 -1.47 -13.61
N SER A 3 0.84 -2.45 -13.86
CA SER A 3 1.13 -3.47 -12.86
C SER A 3 1.94 -2.86 -11.71
N ALA A 4 1.94 -3.54 -10.58
CA ALA A 4 2.75 -3.14 -9.43
C ALA A 4 4.22 -3.05 -9.78
N LYS A 5 4.71 -3.98 -10.60
CA LYS A 5 6.11 -3.96 -11.04
C LYS A 5 6.45 -2.66 -11.77
N THR A 6 5.59 -2.22 -12.68
CA THR A 6 5.80 -1.00 -13.44
C THR A 6 5.79 0.21 -12.53
N ILE A 7 4.84 0.27 -11.60
CA ILE A 7 4.74 1.37 -10.65
C ILE A 7 6.00 1.43 -9.77
N LYS A 8 6.45 0.29 -9.29
CA LYS A 8 7.66 0.22 -8.45
C LYS A 8 8.89 0.67 -9.20
N GLU A 9 9.04 0.26 -10.45
CA GLU A 9 10.17 0.65 -11.27
C GLU A 9 10.20 2.15 -11.51
N GLU A 10 9.05 2.72 -11.86
CA GLU A 10 8.95 4.14 -12.10
C GLU A 10 9.24 4.94 -10.83
N LEU A 11 8.63 4.56 -9.71
CA LEU A 11 8.82 5.26 -8.44
C LEU A 11 10.27 5.15 -7.95
N SER A 12 10.87 3.99 -8.07
CA SER A 12 12.27 3.80 -7.65
C SER A 12 13.23 4.65 -8.45
N TYR A 13 12.90 4.89 -9.72
CA TYR A 13 13.69 5.78 -10.56
C TYR A 13 13.58 7.24 -10.11
N ILE A 14 12.36 7.66 -9.76
CA ILE A 14 12.09 9.04 -9.35
C ILE A 14 12.59 9.30 -7.92
N ASN A 15 12.37 8.35 -7.02
CA ASN A 15 12.71 8.47 -5.61
C ASN A 15 13.18 7.12 -5.07
N GLU A 16 14.50 6.92 -5.07
CA GLU A 16 15.07 5.64 -4.63
C GLU A 16 14.87 5.38 -3.14
N GLN A 17 14.45 6.37 -2.36
CA GLN A 17 14.18 6.21 -0.93
C GLN A 17 12.73 5.81 -0.65
N ALA A 18 11.88 5.78 -1.67
CA ALA A 18 10.48 5.41 -1.50
C ALA A 18 10.37 3.98 -0.95
N LEU A 19 9.50 3.80 0.04
CA LEU A 19 9.28 2.52 0.67
C LEU A 19 8.06 1.82 0.06
N PHE A 20 8.06 0.49 0.14
CA PHE A 20 6.95 -0.32 -0.37
C PHE A 20 6.46 -1.27 0.74
N ALA A 21 5.17 -1.58 0.71
CA ALA A 21 4.59 -2.51 1.67
C ALA A 21 4.70 -3.93 1.11
N ASP A 22 5.58 -4.74 1.70
CA ASP A 22 5.79 -6.12 1.25
C ASP A 22 4.53 -6.95 1.40
N GLY A 23 4.20 -7.70 0.34
CA GLY A 23 3.02 -8.56 0.36
C GLY A 23 1.75 -7.89 -0.10
N PHE A 24 1.79 -6.59 -0.42
CA PHE A 24 0.59 -5.84 -0.81
C PHE A 24 0.67 -5.27 -2.22
N ASP A 25 1.48 -5.90 -3.08
CA ASP A 25 1.66 -5.40 -4.45
C ASP A 25 0.33 -5.27 -5.20
N GLU A 26 -0.60 -6.20 -4.98
CA GLU A 26 -1.89 -6.15 -5.67
C GLU A 26 -2.72 -4.93 -5.28
N ALA A 27 -2.40 -4.31 -4.16
CA ALA A 27 -3.08 -3.10 -3.70
C ALA A 27 -2.35 -1.82 -4.11
N LEU A 28 -1.18 -1.92 -4.71
CA LEU A 28 -0.41 -0.76 -5.15
C LEU A 28 -1.08 -0.15 -6.39
N VAL A 29 -1.53 1.10 -6.28
CA VAL A 29 -2.35 1.72 -7.33
C VAL A 29 -1.72 2.97 -7.94
N GLY A 30 -0.69 3.53 -7.34
CA GLY A 30 -0.13 4.74 -7.92
C GLY A 30 1.00 5.36 -7.11
N ILE A 31 1.30 6.60 -7.49
CA ILE A 31 2.36 7.39 -6.89
C ILE A 31 1.77 8.73 -6.45
N ASP A 32 2.02 9.10 -5.20
CA ASP A 32 1.64 10.44 -4.72
C ASP A 32 2.76 11.40 -5.15
N GLN A 33 2.41 12.28 -6.07
CA GLN A 33 3.40 13.17 -6.68
C GLN A 33 3.85 14.32 -5.77
N SER A 34 3.14 14.56 -4.66
CA SER A 34 3.57 15.57 -3.71
C SER A 34 4.92 15.23 -3.09
N ASP A 35 5.04 13.99 -2.66
CA ASP A 35 6.24 13.52 -1.94
C ASP A 35 6.94 12.37 -2.65
N TYR A 36 6.39 11.91 -3.78
CA TYR A 36 6.89 10.77 -4.53
C TYR A 36 6.98 9.53 -3.66
N VAL A 37 5.82 9.12 -3.16
CA VAL A 37 5.70 7.89 -2.37
C VAL A 37 4.64 6.98 -2.98
N ALA A 38 4.70 5.70 -2.63
CA ALA A 38 3.76 4.70 -3.13
C ALA A 38 2.38 4.90 -2.51
N VAL A 39 1.34 4.66 -3.31
CA VAL A 39 -0.05 4.77 -2.87
C VAL A 39 -0.73 3.41 -3.00
N TYR A 40 -1.34 2.96 -1.92
CA TYR A 40 -2.03 1.68 -1.84
C TYR A 40 -3.52 1.89 -1.58
N ASP A 41 -4.33 0.98 -2.13
CA ASP A 41 -5.77 0.94 -1.90
C ASP A 41 -6.04 0.19 -0.58
N THR A 42 -6.58 0.90 0.41
CA THR A 42 -6.86 0.34 1.73
C THR A 42 -7.72 -0.92 1.66
N ASP A 43 -8.82 -0.87 0.91
CA ASP A 43 -9.73 -2.01 0.86
C ASP A 43 -9.09 -3.23 0.22
N LYS A 44 -8.23 -3.02 -0.76
CA LYS A 44 -7.49 -4.14 -1.36
C LYS A 44 -6.45 -4.72 -0.40
N CYS A 45 -5.83 -3.89 0.42
CA CYS A 45 -4.93 -4.40 1.46
C CYS A 45 -5.68 -5.31 2.43
N ILE A 46 -6.87 -4.89 2.84
CA ILE A 46 -7.70 -5.68 3.75
C ILE A 46 -8.11 -7.00 3.08
N ASP A 47 -8.50 -6.95 1.80
CA ASP A 47 -8.82 -8.16 1.05
C ASP A 47 -7.66 -9.15 1.00
N ILE A 48 -6.45 -8.64 0.82
CA ILE A 48 -5.25 -9.50 0.81
C ILE A 48 -5.09 -10.22 2.15
N LEU A 49 -5.29 -9.50 3.25
CA LEU A 49 -5.20 -10.11 4.58
C LEU A 49 -6.27 -11.19 4.77
N MET A 50 -7.47 -10.95 4.25
CA MET A 50 -8.54 -11.93 4.35
C MET A 50 -8.27 -13.17 3.52
N GLN A 51 -7.82 -12.98 2.28
CA GLN A 51 -7.71 -14.09 1.34
C GLN A 51 -6.41 -14.86 1.43
N LYS A 52 -5.31 -14.18 1.69
CA LYS A 52 -4.00 -14.84 1.72
C LYS A 52 -3.57 -15.28 3.10
N ILE A 53 -3.98 -14.52 4.13
CA ILE A 53 -3.62 -14.82 5.52
C ILE A 53 -4.75 -15.57 6.23
N GLY A 54 -5.99 -15.45 5.73
CA GLY A 54 -7.13 -16.17 6.30
C GLY A 54 -7.84 -15.43 7.42
N MET A 55 -7.62 -14.12 7.56
CA MET A 55 -8.30 -13.31 8.56
C MET A 55 -9.74 -13.07 8.16
N ASN A 56 -10.64 -12.94 9.14
CA ASN A 56 -11.97 -12.43 8.85
C ASN A 56 -11.89 -10.91 8.68
N GLN A 57 -12.97 -10.29 8.22
CA GLN A 57 -12.95 -8.87 7.89
C GLN A 57 -12.62 -7.99 9.10
N GLU A 58 -13.20 -8.30 10.25
CA GLU A 58 -12.96 -7.52 11.46
C GLU A 58 -11.49 -7.58 11.87
N ASP A 59 -10.92 -8.77 11.90
CA ASP A 59 -9.52 -8.96 12.27
C ASP A 59 -8.58 -8.33 11.24
N ALA A 60 -8.89 -8.45 9.96
CA ALA A 60 -8.07 -7.87 8.91
C ALA A 60 -8.06 -6.35 8.98
N THR A 61 -9.22 -5.75 9.23
CA THR A 61 -9.33 -4.29 9.37
C THR A 61 -8.52 -3.80 10.56
N GLU A 62 -8.65 -4.49 11.69
CA GLU A 62 -7.93 -4.14 12.91
C GLU A 62 -6.43 -4.29 12.73
N TYR A 63 -6.01 -5.40 12.12
CA TYR A 63 -4.60 -5.64 11.85
C TYR A 63 -4.03 -4.55 10.93
N PHE A 64 -4.77 -4.20 9.89
CA PHE A 64 -4.35 -3.16 8.96
C PHE A 64 -4.17 -1.82 9.67
N ASP A 65 -5.15 -1.43 10.49
CA ASP A 65 -5.13 -0.15 11.18
C ASP A 65 -3.93 -0.03 12.13
N PHE A 66 -3.65 -1.08 12.89
CA PHE A 66 -2.61 -1.01 13.90
C PHE A 66 -1.21 -1.31 13.38
N ASN A 67 -1.09 -2.20 12.41
CA ASN A 67 0.23 -2.69 12.01
C ASN A 67 0.71 -2.14 10.66
N ILE A 68 -0.19 -1.62 9.85
CA ILE A 68 0.16 -1.15 8.51
C ILE A 68 -0.08 0.34 8.41
N LEU A 69 -1.32 0.78 8.58
CA LEU A 69 -1.66 2.20 8.48
C LEU A 69 -0.96 3.03 9.56
N GLY A 70 -0.86 2.49 10.77
CA GLY A 70 -0.23 3.17 11.89
C GLY A 70 1.29 3.11 11.90
N SER A 71 1.91 2.43 10.93
CA SER A 71 3.36 2.25 10.90
C SER A 71 4.04 3.37 10.13
N TYR A 72 4.53 4.36 10.85
CA TYR A 72 5.26 5.46 10.22
C TYR A 72 6.75 5.13 10.18
N MET A 73 7.35 5.19 8.99
CA MET A 73 8.74 4.83 8.76
C MET A 73 9.50 5.96 8.06
N GLY A 74 9.17 7.19 8.38
CA GLY A 74 9.81 8.35 7.80
C GLY A 74 8.97 9.02 6.72
N GLU A 75 9.51 10.05 6.10
CA GLU A 75 8.76 10.88 5.15
C GLU A 75 8.41 10.15 3.84
N TYR A 76 9.07 9.03 3.57
CA TYR A 76 8.79 8.26 2.36
C TYR A 76 7.94 7.02 2.62
N THR A 77 7.25 7.00 3.74
CA THR A 77 6.28 5.97 4.08
C THR A 77 5.15 5.94 3.04
N PRO A 78 4.70 4.76 2.61
CA PRO A 78 3.59 4.67 1.66
C PRO A 78 2.32 5.32 2.21
N ARG A 79 1.46 5.79 1.30
CA ARG A 79 0.14 6.32 1.62
C ARG A 79 -0.89 5.24 1.40
N PHE A 80 -1.90 5.19 2.25
CA PHE A 80 -3.01 4.26 2.12
C PHE A 80 -4.29 5.06 1.99
N ILE A 81 -5.03 4.84 0.91
CA ILE A 81 -6.21 5.65 0.61
C ILE A 81 -7.43 4.77 0.41
N LYS A 82 -8.60 5.35 0.65
CA LYS A 82 -9.87 4.73 0.30
C LYS A 82 -10.29 5.24 -1.07
N ILE A 83 -10.57 4.32 -1.97
CA ILE A 83 -10.98 4.66 -3.33
C ILE A 83 -12.49 4.47 -3.44
N TYR A 84 -13.20 5.52 -3.83
CA TYR A 84 -14.65 5.50 -4.03
C TYR A 84 -14.93 5.57 -5.52
N GLU A 85 -15.73 4.60 -5.99
CA GLU A 85 -16.07 4.52 -7.43
C GLU A 85 -17.49 4.94 -7.71
#